data_d37756e6bf3e254a5d41a0f8fa939cde
#
_entry.id   d37756e6bf3e254a5d41a0f8fa939cde
#
_cell.length_a   1.000
_cell.length_b   1.000
_cell.length_c   1.000
_cell.angle_alpha   90.00
_cell.angle_beta   90.00
_cell.angle_gamma   90.00
#
_symmetry.space_group_name_H-M   'P 1'
#
loop_
_entity.id
_entity.type
_entity.pdbx_description
1 polymer ?
#
loop_
_entity_poly.entity_id
_entity_poly.type
_entity_poly.pdbx_seq_one_letter_code
_entity_poly.pdbx_strand_id
1 'polypeptide(L)'
;QRQMCIRDSNYVGRTFIKPKQEQRESSVKVKLNVLKEAVAGKRVVMIDDSIVRGTTSARIVNLLKAAGAKEVHVRISSPAFLHPCYFGTDIPSEDQLIASGHSVDEICEIIGADSLGYLEVDKLSEMICGQTGYCDACFTGNYPIEPPKIDIRGEMG
;
A
#
# COMPACT_ATOMS: atom_id res chain seq x y z
N GLN A 1 -20.23 4.92 19.27
CA GLN A 1 -18.78 5.17 19.46
C GLN A 1 -18.02 4.21 18.57
N ARG A 2 -17.34 4.72 17.52
CA ARG A 2 -16.50 3.89 16.66
C ARG A 2 -15.20 3.61 17.42
N GLN A 3 -14.92 2.36 17.66
CA GLN A 3 -13.68 1.95 18.27
C GLN A 3 -12.58 1.98 17.21
N MET A 4 -11.68 2.96 17.29
CA MET A 4 -10.44 2.94 16.53
C MET A 4 -9.44 2.03 17.26
N CYS A 5 -9.04 0.95 16.62
CA CYS A 5 -7.92 0.15 17.09
C CYS A 5 -6.63 0.89 16.74
N ILE A 6 -6.09 1.66 17.68
CA ILE A 6 -4.77 2.29 17.54
C ILE A 6 -3.75 1.17 17.72
N ARG A 7 -2.89 1.00 16.71
CA ARG A 7 -1.77 0.07 16.77
C ARG A 7 -0.68 0.67 17.64
N ASP A 8 -0.46 0.09 18.80
CA ASP A 8 0.74 0.32 19.59
C ASP A 8 1.77 -0.79 19.28
N SER A 9 2.96 -0.41 18.86
CA SER A 9 4.03 -1.36 18.54
C SER A 9 5.31 -0.95 19.26
N ASN A 10 5.94 -1.88 19.95
CA ASN A 10 7.34 -1.75 20.36
C ASN A 10 8.18 -1.35 19.13
N TYR A 11 9.17 -0.48 19.35
CA TYR A 11 10.03 0.03 18.28
C TYR A 11 10.72 -1.12 17.53
N VAL A 12 10.17 -1.48 16.38
CA VAL A 12 10.80 -2.38 15.41
C VAL A 12 11.04 -1.53 14.17
N GLY A 13 12.30 -1.33 13.76
CA GLY A 13 12.68 -0.50 12.63
C GLY A 13 11.88 -0.79 11.34
N ARG A 14 11.89 0.13 10.39
CA ARG A 14 11.11 0.04 9.13
C ARG A 14 11.41 -1.28 8.40
N THR A 15 10.39 -2.08 8.15
CA THR A 15 10.49 -3.41 7.53
C THR A 15 10.87 -3.33 6.05
N PHE A 16 10.47 -2.25 5.37
CA PHE A 16 10.61 -2.08 3.92
C PHE A 16 12.05 -1.78 3.46
N ILE A 17 12.95 -1.41 4.37
CA ILE A 17 14.37 -1.08 4.07
C ILE A 17 15.26 -2.33 4.08
N LYS A 18 14.74 -3.51 4.46
CA LYS A 18 15.54 -4.74 4.50
C LYS A 18 15.71 -5.35 3.12
N PRO A 19 16.94 -5.72 2.69
CA PRO A 19 17.23 -6.13 1.31
C PRO A 19 16.69 -7.52 0.93
N LYS A 20 16.40 -8.42 1.88
CA LYS A 20 15.92 -9.77 1.58
C LYS A 20 14.41 -9.93 1.84
N GLN A 21 13.69 -10.52 0.87
CA GLN A 21 12.24 -10.78 0.95
C GLN A 21 11.85 -11.60 2.18
N GLU A 22 12.57 -12.67 2.48
CA GLU A 22 12.32 -13.56 3.64
C GLU A 22 12.43 -12.79 4.99
N GLN A 23 13.37 -11.83 5.08
CA GLN A 23 13.52 -11.00 6.27
C GLN A 23 12.39 -9.98 6.43
N ARG A 24 11.82 -9.50 5.30
CA ARG A 24 10.64 -8.63 5.30
C ARG A 24 9.41 -9.38 5.80
N GLU A 25 9.20 -10.59 5.31
CA GLU A 25 8.07 -11.44 5.71
C GLU A 25 8.12 -11.83 7.20
N SER A 26 9.29 -12.23 7.69
CA SER A 26 9.50 -12.56 9.11
C SER A 26 9.27 -11.34 10.01
N SER A 27 9.72 -10.15 9.57
CA SER A 27 9.55 -8.91 10.33
C SER A 27 8.10 -8.44 10.43
N VAL A 28 7.28 -8.70 9.39
CA VAL A 28 5.84 -8.42 9.43
C VAL A 28 5.13 -9.36 10.42
N LYS A 29 5.55 -10.63 10.53
CA LYS A 29 5.02 -11.57 11.54
C LYS A 29 5.20 -11.07 12.97
N VAL A 30 6.36 -10.47 13.25
CA VAL A 30 6.68 -9.97 14.59
C VAL A 30 5.94 -8.67 14.92
N LYS A 31 5.59 -7.86 13.88
CA LYS A 31 5.01 -6.52 14.05
C LYS A 31 3.49 -6.50 14.18
N LEU A 32 2.81 -7.46 13.57
CA LEU A 32 1.36 -7.45 13.47
C LEU A 32 0.78 -8.67 14.19
N ASN A 33 0.12 -8.40 15.30
CA ASN A 33 -0.70 -9.39 15.99
C ASN A 33 -2.16 -8.92 15.99
N VAL A 34 -3.04 -9.76 15.48
CA VAL A 34 -4.46 -9.45 15.41
C VAL A 34 -5.12 -9.83 16.74
N LEU A 35 -5.78 -8.87 17.37
CA LEU A 35 -6.64 -9.13 18.51
C LEU A 35 -7.90 -9.87 18.04
N LYS A 36 -7.90 -11.19 18.17
CA LYS A 36 -8.98 -12.07 17.70
C LYS A 36 -10.35 -11.61 18.21
N GLU A 37 -10.46 -11.23 19.47
CA GLU A 37 -11.70 -10.76 20.10
C GLU A 37 -12.23 -9.46 19.44
N ALA A 38 -11.34 -8.65 18.88
CA ALA A 38 -11.72 -7.41 18.19
C ALA A 38 -12.29 -7.65 16.80
N VAL A 39 -11.91 -8.74 16.11
CA VAL A 39 -12.23 -8.98 14.69
C VAL A 39 -13.13 -10.19 14.44
N ALA A 40 -13.13 -11.20 15.31
CA ALA A 40 -13.89 -12.43 15.09
C ALA A 40 -15.39 -12.16 14.87
N GLY A 41 -15.93 -12.70 13.77
CA GLY A 41 -17.32 -12.57 13.36
C GLY A 41 -17.72 -11.18 12.86
N LYS A 42 -16.77 -10.25 12.72
CA LYS A 42 -17.05 -8.86 12.28
C LYS A 42 -16.70 -8.62 10.83
N ARG A 43 -17.33 -7.62 10.25
CA ARG A 43 -16.94 -6.99 9.00
C ARG A 43 -15.90 -5.91 9.34
N VAL A 44 -14.70 -6.04 8.78
CA VAL A 44 -13.55 -5.18 9.10
C VAL A 44 -13.27 -4.25 7.93
N VAL A 45 -13.09 -2.96 8.20
CA VAL A 45 -12.52 -2.02 7.23
C VAL A 45 -11.06 -1.78 7.62
N MET A 46 -10.15 -2.23 6.77
CA MET A 46 -8.72 -1.98 6.87
C MET A 46 -8.38 -0.70 6.09
N ILE A 47 -7.78 0.27 6.76
CA ILE A 47 -7.30 1.50 6.12
C ILE A 47 -5.78 1.44 6.11
N ASP A 48 -5.17 1.65 4.94
CA ASP A 48 -3.72 1.70 4.76
C ASP A 48 -3.33 2.92 3.91
N ASP A 49 -2.07 3.29 3.94
CA ASP A 49 -1.57 4.45 3.21
C ASP A 49 -1.45 4.17 1.71
N SER A 50 -0.93 3.01 1.33
CA SER A 50 -0.64 2.67 -0.06
C SER A 50 -0.52 1.17 -0.32
N ILE A 51 -0.75 0.75 -1.58
CA ILE A 51 -0.40 -0.58 -2.08
C ILE A 51 0.62 -0.41 -3.22
N VAL A 52 1.81 -0.97 -3.04
CA VAL A 52 2.86 -1.01 -4.08
C VAL A 52 2.87 -2.39 -4.74
N ARG A 53 3.25 -3.43 -4.01
CA ARG A 53 3.36 -4.82 -4.51
C ARG A 53 2.19 -5.73 -4.10
N GLY A 54 1.33 -5.28 -3.21
CA GLY A 54 0.20 -6.04 -2.67
C GLY A 54 0.55 -7.10 -1.61
N THR A 55 1.81 -7.53 -1.49
CA THR A 55 2.23 -8.63 -0.60
C THR A 55 1.96 -8.36 0.88
N THR A 56 2.18 -7.12 1.34
CA THR A 56 1.89 -6.71 2.72
C THR A 56 0.40 -6.70 2.99
N SER A 57 -0.38 -6.11 2.09
CA SER A 57 -1.84 -6.04 2.21
C SER A 57 -2.47 -7.43 2.19
N ALA A 58 -2.06 -8.30 1.27
CA ALA A 58 -2.50 -9.71 1.21
C ALA A 58 -2.25 -10.43 2.54
N ARG A 59 -1.09 -10.21 3.12
CA ARG A 59 -0.74 -10.81 4.39
C ARG A 59 -1.60 -10.31 5.54
N ILE A 60 -1.87 -9.00 5.63
CA ILE A 60 -2.71 -8.43 6.68
C ILE A 60 -4.14 -8.95 6.53
N VAL A 61 -4.68 -8.98 5.30
CA VAL A 61 -6.00 -9.54 5.01
C VAL A 61 -6.09 -11.00 5.46
N ASN A 62 -5.09 -11.82 5.13
CA ASN A 62 -5.04 -13.21 5.56
C ASN A 62 -4.98 -13.37 7.08
N LEU A 63 -4.24 -12.51 7.79
CA LEU A 63 -4.19 -12.51 9.25
C LEU A 63 -5.55 -12.16 9.86
N LEU A 64 -6.26 -11.18 9.29
CA LEU A 64 -7.59 -10.78 9.73
C LEU A 64 -8.62 -11.91 9.51
N LYS A 65 -8.59 -12.54 8.33
CA LYS A 65 -9.46 -13.68 8.00
C LYS A 65 -9.15 -14.89 8.90
N ALA A 66 -7.87 -15.20 9.13
CA ALA A 66 -7.46 -16.26 10.05
C ALA A 66 -7.86 -15.99 11.50
N ALA A 67 -7.96 -14.74 11.92
CA ALA A 67 -8.48 -14.35 13.23
C ALA A 67 -10.01 -14.41 13.32
N GLY A 68 -10.71 -14.75 12.22
CA GLY A 68 -12.15 -14.97 12.19
C GLY A 68 -12.96 -13.76 11.73
N ALA A 69 -12.35 -12.79 11.05
CA ALA A 69 -13.11 -11.72 10.40
C ALA A 69 -14.09 -12.32 9.37
N LYS A 70 -15.32 -11.82 9.35
CA LYS A 70 -16.36 -12.26 8.42
C LYS A 70 -16.12 -11.71 7.01
N GLU A 71 -15.73 -10.46 6.93
CA GLU A 71 -15.38 -9.74 5.71
C GLU A 71 -14.24 -8.78 6.00
N VAL A 72 -13.37 -8.54 5.00
CA VAL A 72 -12.27 -7.58 5.08
C VAL A 72 -12.34 -6.64 3.88
N HIS A 73 -12.68 -5.40 4.13
CA HIS A 73 -12.78 -4.33 3.13
C HIS A 73 -11.55 -3.43 3.23
N VAL A 74 -10.77 -3.34 2.15
CA VAL A 74 -9.54 -2.54 2.12
C VAL A 74 -9.82 -1.16 1.53
N ARG A 75 -9.33 -0.12 2.20
CA ARG A 75 -9.42 1.28 1.74
C ARG A 75 -8.05 1.92 1.82
N ILE A 76 -7.57 2.41 0.70
CA ILE A 76 -6.25 3.00 0.55
C ILE A 76 -6.40 4.51 0.45
N SER A 77 -5.63 5.22 1.29
CA SER A 77 -5.71 6.68 1.39
C SER A 77 -4.87 7.42 0.34
N SER A 78 -4.20 6.67 -0.56
CA SER A 78 -3.58 7.23 -1.76
C SER A 78 -4.30 6.73 -3.03
N PRO A 79 -4.11 7.39 -4.19
CA PRO A 79 -4.39 6.78 -5.48
C PRO A 79 -3.51 5.55 -5.74
N ALA A 80 -3.86 4.77 -6.76
CA ALA A 80 -3.05 3.66 -7.20
C ALA A 80 -1.71 4.15 -7.78
N PHE A 81 -0.61 3.52 -7.38
CA PHE A 81 0.70 3.80 -7.97
C PHE A 81 0.81 3.13 -9.33
N LEU A 82 0.85 3.95 -10.39
CA LEU A 82 0.93 3.50 -11.79
C LEU A 82 2.33 3.67 -12.38
N HIS A 83 3.13 4.59 -11.82
CA HIS A 83 4.45 4.94 -12.33
C HIS A 83 5.51 4.96 -11.23
N PRO A 84 6.79 4.69 -11.57
CA PRO A 84 7.90 4.77 -10.63
C PRO A 84 8.04 6.17 -10.01
N CYS A 85 8.65 6.25 -8.83
CA CYS A 85 8.99 7.53 -8.23
C CYS A 85 10.50 7.74 -8.29
N TYR A 86 10.92 8.85 -8.91
CA TYR A 86 12.35 9.20 -9.04
C TYR A 86 12.81 10.24 -8.00
N PHE A 87 11.91 10.72 -7.12
CA PHE A 87 12.18 11.88 -6.28
C PHE A 87 12.16 11.65 -4.77
N GLY A 88 11.51 10.60 -4.29
CA GLY A 88 11.46 10.47 -2.82
C GLY A 88 10.82 9.19 -2.30
N THR A 89 10.10 8.45 -3.11
CA THR A 89 9.50 7.17 -2.71
C THR A 89 10.29 6.03 -3.34
N ASP A 90 10.58 4.98 -2.56
CA ASP A 90 11.32 3.80 -3.03
C ASP A 90 10.42 2.91 -3.90
N ILE A 91 10.16 3.37 -5.12
CA ILE A 91 9.40 2.67 -6.16
C ILE A 91 10.25 2.72 -7.45
N PRO A 92 11.18 1.76 -7.63
CA PRO A 92 12.21 1.86 -8.64
C PRO A 92 11.77 1.51 -10.07
N SER A 93 10.71 0.70 -10.25
CA SER A 93 10.32 0.19 -11.56
C SER A 93 8.83 -0.18 -11.63
N GLU A 94 8.23 -0.13 -12.82
CA GLU A 94 6.81 -0.42 -13.05
C GLU A 94 6.44 -1.87 -12.80
N ASP A 95 7.35 -2.81 -13.05
CA ASP A 95 7.14 -4.24 -12.81
C ASP A 95 6.90 -4.59 -11.32
N GLN A 96 7.27 -3.67 -10.42
CA GLN A 96 7.01 -3.81 -8.99
C GLN A 96 5.68 -3.20 -8.54
N LEU A 97 4.99 -2.51 -9.45
CA LEU A 97 3.71 -1.85 -9.17
C LEU A 97 2.55 -2.78 -9.54
N ILE A 98 1.85 -3.29 -8.54
CA ILE A 98 0.70 -4.18 -8.81
C ILE A 98 -0.37 -3.48 -9.65
N ALA A 99 -0.57 -2.18 -9.47
CA ALA A 99 -1.59 -1.43 -10.17
C ALA A 99 -1.23 -1.05 -11.62
N SER A 100 0.04 -1.19 -12.03
CA SER A 100 0.42 -0.97 -13.44
C SER A 100 -0.03 -2.13 -14.35
N GLY A 101 -0.20 -3.32 -13.78
CA GLY A 101 -0.55 -4.53 -14.54
C GLY A 101 -1.91 -5.14 -14.23
N HIS A 102 -2.64 -4.62 -13.24
CA HIS A 102 -3.90 -5.21 -12.78
C HIS A 102 -4.96 -4.15 -12.51
N SER A 103 -6.21 -4.49 -12.79
CA SER A 103 -7.38 -3.70 -12.39
C SER A 103 -7.58 -3.75 -10.86
N VAL A 104 -8.41 -2.84 -10.34
CA VAL A 104 -8.74 -2.80 -8.90
C VAL A 104 -9.40 -4.10 -8.44
N ASP A 105 -10.23 -4.71 -9.28
CA ASP A 105 -10.91 -5.96 -8.97
C ASP A 105 -9.91 -7.13 -8.92
N GLU A 106 -8.98 -7.21 -9.87
CA GLU A 106 -7.91 -8.22 -9.85
C GLU A 106 -6.98 -8.04 -8.65
N ILE A 107 -6.62 -6.79 -8.29
CA ILE A 107 -5.83 -6.53 -7.08
C ILE A 107 -6.59 -6.97 -5.83
N CYS A 108 -7.90 -6.71 -5.78
CA CYS A 108 -8.76 -7.15 -4.68
C CYS A 108 -8.71 -8.66 -4.51
N GLU A 109 -8.79 -9.43 -5.60
CA GLU A 109 -8.66 -10.89 -5.60
C GLU A 109 -7.26 -11.35 -5.17
N ILE A 110 -6.20 -10.73 -5.71
CA ILE A 110 -4.80 -11.05 -5.37
C ILE A 110 -4.53 -10.87 -3.87
N ILE A 111 -5.01 -9.78 -3.27
CA ILE A 111 -4.82 -9.55 -1.83
C ILE A 111 -5.82 -10.33 -0.97
N GLY A 112 -6.81 -10.97 -1.58
CA GLY A 112 -7.82 -11.78 -0.90
C GLY A 112 -8.85 -10.98 -0.10
N ALA A 113 -9.06 -9.71 -0.44
CA ALA A 113 -10.04 -8.83 0.22
C ALA A 113 -11.46 -9.05 -0.35
N ASP A 114 -12.45 -8.66 0.42
CA ASP A 114 -13.86 -8.71 -0.02
C ASP A 114 -14.26 -7.45 -0.79
N SER A 115 -13.52 -6.35 -0.62
CA SER A 115 -13.55 -5.19 -1.51
C SER A 115 -12.31 -4.34 -1.35
N LEU A 116 -11.91 -3.67 -2.42
CA LEU A 116 -10.80 -2.72 -2.45
C LEU A 116 -11.28 -1.36 -2.99
N GLY A 117 -10.78 -0.28 -2.43
CA GLY A 117 -10.99 1.06 -2.95
C GLY A 117 -9.77 1.94 -2.69
N TYR A 118 -9.38 2.69 -3.71
CA TYR A 118 -8.35 3.71 -3.67
C TYR A 118 -8.96 5.10 -3.55
N LEU A 119 -8.16 6.07 -3.12
CA LEU A 119 -8.50 7.47 -3.28
C LEU A 119 -8.43 7.83 -4.78
N GLU A 120 -9.37 8.63 -5.25
CA GLU A 120 -9.33 9.18 -6.61
C GLU A 120 -8.29 10.30 -6.71
N VAL A 121 -7.55 10.37 -7.83
CA VAL A 121 -6.51 11.39 -8.05
C VAL A 121 -7.06 12.81 -7.92
N ASP A 122 -8.26 13.05 -8.46
CA ASP A 122 -8.91 14.36 -8.39
C ASP A 122 -9.17 14.84 -6.97
N LYS A 123 -9.36 13.90 -6.03
CA LYS A 123 -9.59 14.21 -4.61
C LYS A 123 -8.33 14.66 -3.87
N LEU A 124 -7.13 14.42 -4.41
CA LEU A 124 -5.90 14.94 -3.82
C LEU A 124 -5.91 16.46 -3.73
N SER A 125 -6.34 17.14 -4.81
CA SER A 125 -6.42 18.60 -4.84
C SER A 125 -7.40 19.18 -3.81
N GLU A 126 -8.51 18.48 -3.56
CA GLU A 126 -9.48 18.86 -2.53
C GLU A 126 -8.90 18.73 -1.13
N MET A 127 -8.13 17.64 -0.86
CA MET A 127 -7.54 17.38 0.46
C MET A 127 -6.50 18.42 0.87
N ILE A 128 -5.76 18.98 -0.09
CA ILE A 128 -4.72 19.99 0.17
C ILE A 128 -5.23 21.43 0.07
N CYS A 129 -6.55 21.61 0.15
CA CYS A 129 -7.19 22.93 0.14
C CYS A 129 -6.82 23.80 -1.07
N GLY A 130 -6.70 23.20 -2.24
CA GLY A 130 -6.36 23.89 -3.49
C GLY A 130 -4.92 24.40 -3.59
N GLN A 131 -4.02 23.94 -2.72
CA GLN A 131 -2.59 24.22 -2.90
C GLN A 131 -2.08 23.52 -4.17
N THR A 132 -1.23 24.22 -4.90
CA THR A 132 -0.58 23.73 -6.13
C THR A 132 0.93 23.54 -5.88
N GLY A 133 1.61 22.78 -6.77
CA GLY A 133 3.06 22.63 -6.71
C GLY A 133 3.52 21.39 -5.97
N TYR A 134 2.66 20.42 -5.74
CA TYR A 134 3.04 19.06 -5.31
C TYR A 134 3.22 18.15 -6.52
N CYS A 135 4.05 17.12 -6.34
CA CYS A 135 4.28 16.12 -7.36
C CYS A 135 3.31 14.94 -7.19
N ASP A 136 2.57 14.60 -8.24
CA ASP A 136 1.64 13.48 -8.33
C ASP A 136 2.02 12.47 -9.42
N ALA A 137 3.25 12.57 -9.92
CA ALA A 137 3.74 11.81 -11.08
C ALA A 137 3.63 10.28 -10.92
N CYS A 138 3.80 9.75 -9.71
CA CYS A 138 3.61 8.32 -9.46
C CYS A 138 2.17 7.83 -9.69
N PHE A 139 1.19 8.73 -9.71
CA PHE A 139 -0.22 8.43 -10.01
C PHE A 139 -0.61 8.79 -11.44
N THR A 140 -0.03 9.87 -12.01
CA THR A 140 -0.45 10.48 -13.27
C THR A 140 0.53 10.29 -14.44
N GLY A 141 1.81 9.99 -14.15
CA GLY A 141 2.89 9.98 -15.14
C GLY A 141 3.42 11.37 -15.51
N ASN A 142 2.87 12.45 -14.93
CA ASN A 142 3.26 13.83 -15.23
C ASN A 142 4.43 14.26 -14.32
N TYR A 143 5.65 13.98 -14.75
CA TYR A 143 6.84 14.33 -13.97
C TYR A 143 7.19 15.83 -14.08
N PRO A 144 7.55 16.49 -12.95
CA PRO A 144 7.91 17.92 -12.96
C PRO A 144 9.24 18.21 -13.69
N ILE A 145 10.11 17.21 -13.82
CA ILE A 145 11.35 17.22 -14.61
C ILE A 145 11.47 15.87 -15.32
N GLU A 146 12.21 15.85 -16.44
CA GLU A 146 12.43 14.63 -17.20
C GLU A 146 13.05 13.54 -16.30
N PRO A 147 12.43 12.35 -16.23
CA PRO A 147 12.98 11.25 -15.43
C PRO A 147 14.39 10.85 -15.91
N PRO A 148 15.29 10.44 -15.01
CA PRO A 148 16.60 9.96 -15.41
C PRO A 148 16.44 8.75 -16.33
N LYS A 149 17.22 8.72 -17.42
CA LYS A 149 17.31 7.54 -18.29
C LYS A 149 18.03 6.44 -17.51
N ILE A 150 17.27 5.52 -16.96
CA ILE A 150 17.84 4.34 -16.30
C ILE A 150 18.16 3.33 -17.40
N ASP A 151 19.44 3.00 -17.59
CA ASP A 151 19.83 1.91 -18.47
C ASP A 151 19.30 0.59 -17.88
N ILE A 152 18.93 -0.36 -18.78
CA ILE A 152 18.34 -1.68 -18.44
C ILE A 152 19.21 -2.47 -17.44
N ARG A 153 20.44 -2.04 -17.20
CA ARG A 153 21.40 -2.61 -16.22
C ARG A 153 21.33 -1.99 -14.83
N GLY A 154 20.45 -1.01 -14.58
CA GLY A 154 20.33 -0.36 -13.26
C GLY A 154 21.46 0.62 -12.93
N GLU A 155 22.30 1.00 -13.87
CA GLU A 155 23.33 2.01 -13.71
C GLU A 155 22.79 3.36 -14.19
N MET A 156 22.91 4.39 -13.33
CA MET A 156 22.59 5.76 -13.73
C MET A 156 23.69 6.27 -14.67
N GLY A 157 23.29 6.69 -15.86
CA GLY A 157 24.15 7.33 -16.84
C GLY A 157 24.37 8.81 -16.54
#